data_492817af54de23b665124b12fcd5d1a0
#
_entry.id   492817af54de23b665124b12fcd5d1a0
#
_cell.length_a   1.000
_cell.length_b   1.000
_cell.length_c   1.000
_cell.angle_alpha   90.00
_cell.angle_beta   90.00
_cell.angle_gamma   90.00
#
_symmetry.space_group_name_H-M   'P 1'
#
loop_
_entity.id
_entity.type
_entity.pdbx_description
1 polymer ?
#
loop_
_entity_poly.entity_id
_entity_poly.type
_entity_poly.pdbx_seq_one_letter_code
_entity_poly.pdbx_strand_id
1 'polypeptide(L)'
;DARFSTLRPIRYSNDQPIQVQAEDYVRIFLDFTGGVVGSATFSGVTAGEPNGCSIDIDGTDGGFHWKVDRPNEILHRRADGSVTTIIRNPEVMPASAARLSFSPAGHAEGFGDAFRNLIRDVYLAIGGADVHYPTLADGHRLVSVVKAIQTSAQIRRAVRLD
;
A
#
# COMPACT_ATOMS: atom_id res chain seq x y z
N ASP A 1 2.16 -1.64 17.51
CA ASP A 1 1.09 -2.40 18.14
C ASP A 1 0.07 -2.82 17.08
N ALA A 2 -0.51 -4.00 17.20
CA ALA A 2 -1.48 -4.50 16.24
C ALA A 2 -2.67 -5.17 16.93
N ARG A 3 -3.83 -5.15 16.25
CA ARG A 3 -5.05 -5.85 16.65
C ARG A 3 -5.67 -6.55 15.46
N PHE A 4 -6.03 -7.81 15.65
CA PHE A 4 -6.76 -8.63 14.69
C PHE A 4 -8.19 -8.86 15.15
N SER A 5 -9.08 -9.08 14.19
CA SER A 5 -10.46 -9.49 14.43
C SER A 5 -10.96 -10.35 13.28
N THR A 6 -11.86 -11.28 13.61
CA THR A 6 -12.68 -12.00 12.63
C THR A 6 -14.08 -11.42 12.72
N LEU A 7 -14.40 -10.48 11.84
CA LEU A 7 -15.67 -9.76 11.87
C LEU A 7 -16.79 -10.53 11.15
N ARG A 8 -16.42 -11.47 10.26
CA ARG A 8 -17.36 -12.39 9.59
C ARG A 8 -17.03 -13.84 9.97
N PRO A 9 -17.42 -14.31 11.15
CA PRO A 9 -17.07 -15.64 11.63
C PRO A 9 -17.72 -16.78 10.83
N ILE A 10 -18.78 -16.48 10.05
CA ILE A 10 -19.46 -17.45 9.20
C ILE A 10 -19.51 -16.91 7.77
N ARG A 11 -19.13 -17.75 6.82
CA ARG A 11 -19.32 -17.57 5.38
C ARG A 11 -20.14 -18.72 4.82
N TYR A 12 -20.74 -18.53 3.67
CA TYR A 12 -21.51 -19.56 2.98
C TYR A 12 -20.79 -19.94 1.68
N SER A 13 -20.71 -21.25 1.43
CA SER A 13 -20.27 -21.81 0.14
C SER A 13 -21.26 -22.90 -0.26
N ASN A 14 -21.88 -22.75 -1.44
CA ASN A 14 -22.96 -23.62 -1.90
C ASN A 14 -24.07 -23.81 -0.83
N ASP A 15 -24.53 -22.70 -0.24
CA ASP A 15 -25.53 -22.64 0.83
C ASP A 15 -25.15 -23.37 2.12
N GLN A 16 -23.90 -23.83 2.26
CA GLN A 16 -23.41 -24.44 3.49
C GLN A 16 -22.59 -23.42 4.30
N PRO A 17 -22.85 -23.31 5.61
CA PRO A 17 -22.08 -22.42 6.48
C PRO A 17 -20.66 -22.96 6.70
N ILE A 18 -19.68 -22.11 6.53
CA ILE A 18 -18.27 -22.38 6.80
C ILE A 18 -17.80 -21.47 7.94
N GLN A 19 -17.26 -22.08 9.00
CA GLN A 19 -16.64 -21.33 10.08
C GLN A 19 -15.32 -20.70 9.61
N VAL A 20 -15.23 -19.37 9.68
CA VAL A 20 -14.02 -18.61 9.37
C VAL A 20 -13.17 -18.48 10.63
N GLN A 21 -11.93 -18.96 10.56
CA GLN A 21 -10.95 -18.84 11.65
C GLN A 21 -9.85 -17.81 11.36
N ALA A 22 -9.67 -17.45 10.09
CA ALA A 22 -8.71 -16.44 9.69
C ALA A 22 -9.21 -15.03 10.04
N GLU A 23 -8.30 -14.16 10.36
CA GLU A 23 -8.56 -12.75 10.58
C GLU A 23 -8.96 -12.10 9.24
N ASP A 24 -9.97 -11.26 9.26
CA ASP A 24 -10.47 -10.51 8.11
C ASP A 24 -10.36 -8.98 8.31
N TYR A 25 -9.85 -8.57 9.46
CA TYR A 25 -9.63 -7.18 9.83
C TYR A 25 -8.40 -7.02 10.72
N VAL A 26 -7.52 -6.06 10.38
CA VAL A 26 -6.34 -5.73 11.20
C VAL A 26 -6.12 -4.22 11.28
N ARG A 27 -5.77 -3.73 12.46
CA ARG A 27 -5.24 -2.38 12.71
C ARG A 27 -3.81 -2.47 13.21
N ILE A 28 -2.96 -1.60 12.71
CA ILE A 28 -1.54 -1.56 13.05
C ILE A 28 -1.16 -0.11 13.36
N PHE A 29 -0.43 0.08 14.46
CA PHE A 29 0.27 1.32 14.78
C PHE A 29 1.77 1.09 14.60
N LEU A 30 2.44 2.01 13.93
CA LEU A 30 3.83 1.94 13.52
C LEU A 30 4.59 3.11 14.12
N ASP A 31 5.70 2.80 14.78
CA ASP A 31 6.69 3.78 15.22
C ASP A 31 7.95 3.55 14.38
N PHE A 32 8.36 4.56 13.64
CA PHE A 32 9.57 4.51 12.82
C PHE A 32 10.74 5.14 13.56
N THR A 33 11.96 4.73 13.21
CA THR A 33 13.16 5.41 13.64
C THR A 33 13.13 6.85 13.16
N GLY A 34 13.49 7.81 14.04
CA GLY A 34 13.43 9.24 13.71
C GLY A 34 12.12 9.93 14.13
N GLY A 35 11.23 9.24 14.86
CA GLY A 35 10.04 9.85 15.47
C GLY A 35 8.83 9.97 14.54
N VAL A 36 8.90 9.42 13.34
CA VAL A 36 7.73 9.31 12.46
C VAL A 36 6.79 8.24 12.99
N VAL A 37 5.49 8.51 13.01
CA VAL A 37 4.45 7.58 13.40
C VAL A 37 3.54 7.28 12.23
N GLY A 38 2.93 6.11 12.23
CA GLY A 38 1.98 5.72 11.19
C GLY A 38 0.93 4.76 11.69
N SER A 39 -0.10 4.59 10.89
CA SER A 39 -1.12 3.56 11.11
C SER A 39 -1.51 2.92 9.79
N ALA A 40 -1.91 1.66 9.85
CA ALA A 40 -2.46 0.95 8.72
C ALA A 40 -3.69 0.14 9.14
N THR A 41 -4.67 0.05 8.25
CA THR A 41 -5.85 -0.79 8.42
C THR A 41 -6.00 -1.65 7.18
N PHE A 42 -6.16 -2.95 7.37
CA PHE A 42 -6.50 -3.88 6.32
C PHE A 42 -7.83 -4.56 6.66
N SER A 43 -8.75 -4.57 5.71
CA SER A 43 -10.09 -5.13 5.89
C SER A 43 -10.53 -5.89 4.65
N GLY A 44 -10.89 -7.15 4.83
CA GLY A 44 -11.56 -7.94 3.80
C GLY A 44 -13.09 -7.92 3.91
N VAL A 45 -13.64 -7.07 4.79
CA VAL A 45 -15.08 -7.10 5.16
C VAL A 45 -15.76 -5.74 5.13
N THR A 46 -15.08 -4.70 4.66
CA THR A 46 -15.67 -3.36 4.51
C THR A 46 -16.71 -3.38 3.41
N ALA A 47 -17.96 -3.13 3.78
CA ALA A 47 -19.07 -3.11 2.82
C ALA A 47 -18.93 -1.91 1.87
N GLY A 48 -19.12 -2.15 0.57
CA GLY A 48 -19.06 -1.11 -0.46
C GLY A 48 -17.65 -0.74 -0.93
N GLU A 49 -16.60 -1.37 -0.38
CA GLU A 49 -15.20 -1.18 -0.80
C GLU A 49 -14.66 -2.46 -1.45
N PRO A 50 -14.83 -2.66 -2.75
CA PRO A 50 -14.42 -3.90 -3.40
C PRO A 50 -12.89 -4.05 -3.52
N ASN A 51 -12.16 -2.94 -3.60
CA ASN A 51 -10.70 -2.89 -3.69
C ASN A 51 -10.19 -1.51 -3.24
N GLY A 52 -10.46 -1.14 -1.99
CA GLY A 52 -10.03 0.12 -1.42
C GLY A 52 -8.55 0.10 -1.06
N CYS A 53 -7.75 1.02 -1.61
CA CYS A 53 -6.40 1.29 -1.15
C CYS A 53 -6.19 2.81 -1.16
N SER A 54 -5.74 3.36 -0.05
CA SER A 54 -5.35 4.76 0.06
C SER A 54 -4.07 4.90 0.87
N ILE A 55 -3.32 5.95 0.58
CA ILE A 55 -2.11 6.32 1.31
C ILE A 55 -2.19 7.80 1.62
N ASP A 56 -2.01 8.14 2.90
CA ASP A 56 -1.81 9.50 3.38
C ASP A 56 -0.40 9.64 3.92
N ILE A 57 0.30 10.71 3.54
CA ILE A 57 1.61 11.08 4.05
C ILE A 57 1.52 12.54 4.49
N ASP A 58 1.66 12.77 5.78
CA ASP A 58 1.55 14.10 6.36
C ASP A 58 2.89 14.57 6.92
N GLY A 59 3.22 15.83 6.67
CA GLY A 59 4.38 16.55 7.17
C GLY A 59 4.00 17.91 7.73
N THR A 60 4.98 18.67 8.20
CA THR A 60 4.79 19.99 8.83
C THR A 60 4.25 21.04 7.86
N ASP A 61 4.59 20.95 6.57
CA ASP A 61 4.24 21.95 5.55
C ASP A 61 3.03 21.55 4.71
N GLY A 62 2.53 20.33 4.91
CA GLY A 62 1.40 19.80 4.19
C GLY A 62 1.45 18.28 4.06
N GLY A 63 0.59 17.72 3.22
CA GLY A 63 0.50 16.28 3.03
C GLY A 63 0.05 15.88 1.64
N PHE A 64 0.22 14.62 1.35
CA PHE A 64 -0.22 13.97 0.11
C PHE A 64 -1.26 12.92 0.41
N HIS A 65 -2.25 12.83 -0.45
CA HIS A 65 -3.27 11.77 -0.41
C HIS A 65 -3.41 11.14 -1.78
N TRP A 66 -3.36 9.80 -1.83
CA TRP A 66 -3.57 9.00 -3.04
C TRP A 66 -4.60 7.91 -2.79
N LYS A 67 -5.40 7.60 -3.81
CA LYS A 67 -6.38 6.50 -3.81
C LYS A 67 -6.30 5.67 -5.07
N VAL A 68 -6.55 4.37 -4.94
CA VAL A 68 -6.53 3.42 -6.05
C VAL A 68 -7.67 3.63 -7.07
N ASP A 69 -8.78 4.20 -6.68
CA ASP A 69 -9.90 4.55 -7.57
C ASP A 69 -9.60 5.77 -8.45
N ARG A 70 -8.58 6.55 -8.09
CA ARG A 70 -8.03 7.68 -8.87
C ARG A 70 -6.51 7.56 -9.02
N PRO A 71 -6.00 6.50 -9.64
CA PRO A 71 -4.57 6.15 -9.58
C PRO A 71 -3.67 7.19 -10.27
N ASN A 72 -4.22 8.04 -11.12
CA ASN A 72 -3.47 9.06 -11.86
C ASN A 72 -3.51 10.46 -11.22
N GLU A 73 -4.02 10.55 -9.99
CA GLU A 73 -4.16 11.81 -9.26
C GLU A 73 -3.53 11.70 -7.87
N ILE A 74 -2.89 12.77 -7.41
CA ILE A 74 -2.44 12.95 -6.03
C ILE A 74 -2.99 14.28 -5.54
N LEU A 75 -3.63 14.28 -4.38
CA LEU A 75 -3.99 15.52 -3.69
C LEU A 75 -2.81 16.00 -2.86
N HIS A 76 -2.35 17.22 -3.12
CA HIS A 76 -1.38 17.91 -2.30
C HIS A 76 -2.11 18.95 -1.44
N ARG A 77 -2.12 18.74 -0.14
CA ARG A 77 -2.67 19.64 0.87
C ARG A 77 -1.54 20.47 1.45
N ARG A 78 -1.69 21.78 1.55
CA ARG A 78 -0.70 22.67 2.15
C ARG A 78 -1.16 23.21 3.50
N ALA A 79 -0.21 23.70 4.29
CA ALA A 79 -0.48 24.24 5.63
C ALA A 79 -1.38 25.51 5.61
N ASP A 80 -1.42 26.23 4.48
CA ASP A 80 -2.32 27.38 4.29
C ASP A 80 -3.78 26.99 4.00
N GLY A 81 -4.09 25.69 3.98
CA GLY A 81 -5.41 25.14 3.66
C GLY A 81 -5.69 24.97 2.17
N SER A 82 -4.77 25.36 1.29
CA SER A 82 -4.94 25.13 -0.15
C SER A 82 -4.76 23.66 -0.51
N VAL A 83 -5.55 23.19 -1.48
CA VAL A 83 -5.49 21.82 -2.02
C VAL A 83 -5.28 21.89 -3.52
N THR A 84 -4.29 21.16 -4.00
CA THR A 84 -3.98 21.03 -5.42
C THR A 84 -4.09 19.58 -5.84
N THR A 85 -4.82 19.30 -6.93
CA THR A 85 -4.79 17.99 -7.57
C THR A 85 -3.63 17.95 -8.57
N ILE A 86 -2.68 17.08 -8.33
CA ILE A 86 -1.56 16.80 -9.25
C ILE A 86 -1.98 15.61 -10.11
N ILE A 87 -2.07 15.86 -11.42
CA ILE A 87 -2.41 14.82 -12.39
C ILE A 87 -1.12 14.22 -12.95
N ARG A 88 -1.10 12.91 -13.13
CA ARG A 88 0.03 12.20 -13.74
C ARG A 88 0.32 12.80 -15.14
N ASN A 89 1.52 13.34 -15.31
CA ASN A 89 2.02 13.83 -16.58
C ASN A 89 3.51 13.46 -16.70
N PRO A 90 3.86 12.43 -17.48
CA PRO A 90 5.25 11.98 -17.61
C PRO A 90 6.21 13.03 -18.18
N GLU A 91 5.71 14.03 -18.91
CA GLU A 91 6.55 15.08 -19.50
C GLU A 91 7.14 16.06 -18.46
N VAL A 92 6.49 16.17 -17.29
CA VAL A 92 6.91 17.08 -16.21
C VAL A 92 7.28 16.34 -14.92
N MET A 93 7.20 15.00 -14.91
CA MET A 93 7.61 14.20 -13.77
C MET A 93 9.14 14.04 -13.73
N PRO A 94 9.73 13.81 -12.53
CA PRO A 94 11.12 13.38 -12.43
C PRO A 94 11.36 12.12 -13.26
N ALA A 95 12.53 11.98 -13.88
CA ALA A 95 12.85 10.85 -14.76
C ALA A 95 12.64 9.47 -14.10
N SER A 96 12.91 9.37 -12.78
CA SER A 96 12.68 8.15 -11.99
C SER A 96 11.21 7.73 -11.94
N ALA A 97 10.28 8.66 -11.96
CA ALA A 97 8.84 8.41 -11.98
C ALA A 97 8.30 8.32 -13.43
N ALA A 98 8.77 9.18 -14.33
CA ALA A 98 8.35 9.19 -15.72
C ALA A 98 8.62 7.87 -16.43
N ARG A 99 9.74 7.19 -16.14
CA ARG A 99 10.06 5.86 -16.68
C ARG A 99 9.02 4.78 -16.38
N LEU A 100 8.20 4.99 -15.34
CA LEU A 100 7.13 4.08 -14.92
C LEU A 100 5.80 4.37 -15.60
N SER A 101 5.72 5.43 -16.41
CA SER A 101 4.55 5.79 -17.19
C SER A 101 4.71 5.39 -18.64
N PHE A 102 3.68 4.81 -19.22
CA PHE A 102 3.65 4.38 -20.64
C PHE A 102 2.77 5.27 -21.50
N SER A 103 1.75 5.85 -20.89
CA SER A 103 0.74 6.65 -21.60
C SER A 103 0.97 8.14 -21.38
N PRO A 104 0.67 8.98 -22.37
CA PRO A 104 0.68 10.44 -22.22
C PRO A 104 -0.23 10.92 -21.10
N ALA A 105 -0.10 12.19 -20.73
CA ALA A 105 -1.03 12.85 -19.81
C ALA A 105 -2.49 12.70 -20.29
N GLY A 106 -3.42 12.52 -19.35
CA GLY A 106 -4.83 12.34 -19.64
C GLY A 106 -5.27 10.93 -20.04
N HIS A 107 -4.35 10.00 -20.26
CA HIS A 107 -4.66 8.59 -20.48
C HIS A 107 -4.49 7.82 -19.17
N ALA A 108 -5.53 7.12 -18.76
CA ALA A 108 -5.51 6.40 -17.47
C ALA A 108 -4.53 5.23 -17.48
N GLU A 109 -3.72 5.13 -16.44
CA GLU A 109 -2.90 3.97 -16.10
C GLU A 109 -3.35 3.40 -14.75
N GLY A 110 -3.11 2.11 -14.51
CA GLY A 110 -3.54 1.47 -13.29
C GLY A 110 -2.78 0.20 -12.97
N PHE A 111 -3.45 -0.78 -12.35
CA PHE A 111 -2.84 -2.02 -11.86
C PHE A 111 -2.09 -2.79 -12.96
N GLY A 112 -2.66 -2.89 -14.16
CA GLY A 112 -2.02 -3.60 -15.28
C GLY A 112 -0.69 -2.97 -15.69
N ASP A 113 -0.61 -1.64 -15.68
CA ASP A 113 0.62 -0.90 -16.02
C ASP A 113 1.67 -1.03 -14.92
N ALA A 114 1.27 -1.03 -13.66
CA ALA A 114 2.18 -1.28 -12.53
C ALA A 114 2.78 -2.70 -12.62
N PHE A 115 1.97 -3.70 -12.96
CA PHE A 115 2.43 -5.08 -13.14
C PHE A 115 3.36 -5.22 -14.34
N ARG A 116 3.06 -4.53 -15.45
CA ARG A 116 3.94 -4.47 -16.63
C ARG A 116 5.30 -3.84 -16.29
N ASN A 117 5.34 -2.80 -15.47
CA ASN A 117 6.58 -2.19 -14.98
C ASN A 117 7.42 -3.20 -14.19
N LEU A 118 6.80 -3.92 -13.26
CA LEU A 118 7.48 -4.95 -12.47
C LEU A 118 8.14 -6.00 -13.37
N ILE A 119 7.37 -6.58 -14.31
CA ILE A 119 7.88 -7.60 -15.23
C ILE A 119 9.02 -7.04 -16.08
N ARG A 120 8.88 -5.84 -16.64
CA ARG A 120 9.93 -5.17 -17.41
C ARG A 120 11.22 -5.04 -16.60
N ASP A 121 11.11 -4.54 -15.36
CA ASP A 121 12.28 -4.27 -14.52
C ASP A 121 12.99 -5.59 -14.11
N VAL A 122 12.24 -6.68 -13.89
CA VAL A 122 12.83 -8.02 -13.70
C VAL A 122 13.62 -8.48 -14.92
N TYR A 123 13.06 -8.36 -16.13
CA TYR A 123 13.77 -8.76 -17.36
C TYR A 123 14.98 -7.86 -17.65
N LEU A 124 14.90 -6.57 -17.39
CA LEU A 124 16.02 -5.66 -17.50
C LEU A 124 17.16 -6.05 -16.54
N ALA A 125 16.84 -6.40 -15.29
CA ALA A 125 17.81 -6.86 -14.30
C ALA A 125 18.46 -8.18 -14.72
N ILE A 126 17.71 -9.13 -15.28
CA ILE A 126 18.26 -10.38 -15.84
C ILE A 126 19.25 -10.06 -16.98
N GLY A 127 18.99 -9.02 -17.77
CA GLY A 127 19.89 -8.51 -18.80
C GLY A 127 21.09 -7.71 -18.30
N GLY A 128 21.24 -7.56 -16.97
CA GLY A 128 22.37 -6.84 -16.33
C GLY A 128 22.15 -5.33 -16.17
N ALA A 129 20.93 -4.81 -16.40
CA ALA A 129 20.62 -3.41 -16.17
C ALA A 129 20.49 -3.12 -14.66
N ASP A 130 20.96 -1.95 -14.22
CA ASP A 130 20.77 -1.44 -12.85
C ASP A 130 19.36 -0.84 -12.72
N VAL A 131 18.43 -1.67 -12.31
CA VAL A 131 17.02 -1.30 -12.09
C VAL A 131 16.53 -1.81 -10.76
N HIS A 132 15.61 -1.07 -10.15
CA HIS A 132 15.04 -1.42 -8.86
C HIS A 132 13.75 -2.22 -9.04
N TYR A 133 13.69 -3.41 -8.45
CA TYR A 133 12.51 -4.28 -8.39
C TYR A 133 12.49 -5.05 -7.06
N PRO A 134 11.33 -5.52 -6.57
CA PRO A 134 11.24 -6.32 -5.35
C PRO A 134 12.00 -7.64 -5.48
N THR A 135 12.91 -7.89 -4.54
CA THR A 135 13.73 -9.10 -4.47
C THR A 135 13.17 -10.11 -3.48
N LEU A 136 13.76 -11.32 -3.43
CA LEU A 136 13.46 -12.32 -2.39
C LEU A 136 13.84 -11.81 -0.98
N ALA A 137 14.85 -10.96 -0.86
CA ALA A 137 15.22 -10.32 0.41
C ALA A 137 14.12 -9.37 0.89
N ASP A 138 13.53 -8.59 -0.02
CA ASP A 138 12.39 -7.73 0.29
C ASP A 138 11.17 -8.56 0.70
N GLY A 139 10.91 -9.68 0.00
CA GLY A 139 9.87 -10.63 0.35
C GLY A 139 10.06 -11.23 1.75
N HIS A 140 11.30 -11.61 2.10
CA HIS A 140 11.63 -12.10 3.44
C HIS A 140 11.37 -11.03 4.52
N ARG A 141 11.76 -9.78 4.24
CA ARG A 141 11.49 -8.65 5.14
C ARG A 141 9.99 -8.45 5.37
N LEU A 142 9.17 -8.53 4.31
CA LEU A 142 7.71 -8.45 4.44
C LEU A 142 7.13 -9.58 5.31
N VAL A 143 7.63 -10.81 5.17
CA VAL A 143 7.22 -11.92 6.05
C VAL A 143 7.60 -11.65 7.51
N SER A 144 8.76 -11.06 7.75
CA SER A 144 9.19 -10.66 9.10
C SER A 144 8.27 -9.60 9.70
N VAL A 145 7.83 -8.62 8.90
CA VAL A 145 6.82 -7.63 9.30
C VAL A 145 5.51 -8.30 9.67
N VAL A 146 5.00 -9.22 8.83
CA VAL A 146 3.75 -9.95 9.12
C VAL A 146 3.86 -10.75 10.43
N LYS A 147 4.98 -11.44 10.66
CA LYS A 147 5.21 -12.14 11.92
C LYS A 147 5.23 -11.23 13.14
N ALA A 148 5.88 -10.06 13.02
CA ALA A 148 5.90 -9.06 14.09
C ALA A 148 4.49 -8.52 14.40
N ILE A 149 3.67 -8.29 13.38
CA ILE A 149 2.27 -7.88 13.51
C ILE A 149 1.47 -8.97 14.27
N GLN A 150 1.59 -10.24 13.87
CA GLN A 150 0.94 -11.36 14.54
C GLN A 150 1.38 -11.48 16.00
N THR A 151 2.67 -11.43 16.26
CA THR A 151 3.23 -11.47 17.62
C THR A 151 2.71 -10.30 18.45
N SER A 152 2.75 -9.09 17.93
CA SER A 152 2.24 -7.89 18.61
C SER A 152 0.76 -8.03 19.00
N ALA A 153 -0.07 -8.55 18.09
CA ALA A 153 -1.48 -8.78 18.36
C ALA A 153 -1.72 -9.82 19.49
N GLN A 154 -0.91 -10.89 19.52
CA GLN A 154 -0.99 -11.94 20.53
C GLN A 154 -0.56 -11.46 21.92
N ILE A 155 0.61 -10.80 22.00
CA ILE A 155 1.17 -10.34 23.29
C ILE A 155 0.61 -8.98 23.73
N ARG A 156 -0.14 -8.29 22.87
CA ARG A 156 -0.72 -6.96 23.09
C ARG A 156 0.32 -5.88 23.44
N ARG A 157 1.46 -5.93 22.79
CA ARG A 157 2.57 -4.97 22.95
C ARG A 157 3.21 -4.67 21.60
N ALA A 158 3.91 -3.54 21.52
CA ALA A 158 4.76 -3.24 20.38
C ALA A 158 5.88 -4.28 20.25
N VAL A 159 6.19 -4.66 19.02
CA VAL A 159 7.30 -5.56 18.66
C VAL A 159 8.24 -4.79 17.77
N ARG A 160 9.53 -4.81 18.12
CA ARG A 160 10.58 -4.19 17.29
C ARG A 160 10.92 -5.11 16.13
N LEU A 161 11.13 -4.50 14.97
CA LEU A 161 11.73 -5.13 13.81
C LEU A 161 13.23 -4.77 13.78
N ASP A 162 14.08 -5.78 13.71
CA ASP A 162 15.52 -5.65 13.56
C ASP A 162 15.93 -5.54 12.09
#